data_a8256daae217f6070c4cf37584ad8f14
#
_entry.id   a8256daae217f6070c4cf37584ad8f14
#
_cell.length_a   1.000
_cell.length_b   1.000
_cell.length_c   1.000
_cell.angle_alpha   90.00
_cell.angle_beta   90.00
_cell.angle_gamma   90.00
#
_symmetry.space_group_name_H-M   'P 1'
#
loop_
_entity.id
_entity.type
_entity.pdbx_description
1 polymer ?
#
loop_
_entity_poly.entity_id
_entity_poly.type
_entity_poly.pdbx_seq_one_letter_code
_entity_poly.pdbx_strand_id
1 'polypeptide(L)'
;MNNPSTFSWDLFKAVPIVGIIRGLPRATVFKIAEAYLEAGLTTLEVTMNTEGALDMISDLRQQYPALNIGAGTVCGRAQLRDALD
;
A
#
# COMPACT_ATOMS: atom_id res chain seq x y z
N MET A 1 -10.80 8.69 -16.01
CA MET A 1 -9.94 9.36 -15.01
C MET A 1 -9.60 8.39 -13.90
N ASN A 2 -8.33 8.30 -13.56
CA ASN A 2 -7.91 7.34 -12.55
C ASN A 2 -8.20 7.88 -11.14
N ASN A 3 -8.85 7.06 -10.33
CA ASN A 3 -9.03 7.31 -8.92
C ASN A 3 -7.68 7.06 -8.23
N PRO A 4 -7.22 7.92 -7.28
CA PRO A 4 -5.98 7.67 -6.54
C PRO A 4 -5.93 6.31 -5.84
N SER A 5 -7.10 5.72 -5.53
CA SER A 5 -7.17 4.40 -4.92
C SER A 5 -7.10 3.25 -5.93
N THR A 6 -7.10 3.55 -7.24
CA THR A 6 -7.06 2.54 -8.28
C THR A 6 -5.63 2.04 -8.50
N PHE A 7 -5.48 0.72 -8.53
CA PHE A 7 -4.20 0.09 -8.81
C PHE A 7 -3.72 0.44 -10.22
N SER A 8 -2.49 0.88 -10.35
CA SER A 8 -1.90 1.20 -11.65
C SER A 8 -1.10 0.02 -12.20
N TRP A 9 -1.60 -0.58 -13.26
CA TRP A 9 -0.90 -1.66 -13.95
C TRP A 9 0.37 -1.15 -14.64
N ASP A 10 0.37 0.10 -15.10
CA ASP A 10 1.54 0.68 -15.75
C ASP A 10 2.71 0.81 -14.77
N LEU A 11 2.45 1.28 -13.56
CA LEU A 11 3.46 1.35 -12.51
C LEU A 11 3.98 -0.04 -12.14
N PHE A 12 3.08 -1.01 -12.01
CA PHE A 12 3.48 -2.37 -11.67
C PHE A 12 4.31 -3.01 -12.78
N LYS A 13 3.91 -2.84 -14.05
CA LYS A 13 4.65 -3.41 -15.17
C LYS A 13 6.03 -2.80 -15.33
N ALA A 14 6.17 -1.53 -15.04
CA ALA A 14 7.47 -0.85 -15.10
C ALA A 14 8.46 -1.43 -14.10
N VAL A 15 7.98 -1.75 -12.89
CA VAL A 15 8.79 -2.39 -11.84
C VAL A 15 7.92 -3.46 -11.18
N PRO A 16 7.91 -4.70 -11.69
CA PRO A 16 6.99 -5.75 -11.21
C PRO A 16 7.48 -6.39 -9.91
N ILE A 17 7.71 -5.56 -8.90
CA ILE A 17 8.15 -5.96 -7.57
C ILE A 17 7.12 -5.44 -6.57
N VAL A 18 6.66 -6.31 -5.67
CA VAL A 18 5.74 -5.97 -4.60
C VAL A 18 6.46 -6.07 -3.27
N GLY A 19 6.63 -4.95 -2.58
CA GLY A 19 7.12 -4.94 -1.21
C GLY A 19 5.99 -5.23 -0.26
N ILE A 20 6.23 -6.03 0.77
CA ILE A 20 5.21 -6.43 1.74
C ILE A 20 5.61 -5.92 3.12
N ILE A 21 4.71 -5.17 3.75
CA ILE A 21 4.88 -4.67 5.11
C ILE A 21 3.93 -5.41 6.03
N ARG A 22 4.47 -6.00 7.08
CA ARG A 22 3.69 -6.73 8.06
C ARG A 22 4.16 -6.41 9.47
N GLY A 23 3.22 -6.02 10.34
CA GLY A 23 3.49 -5.86 11.76
C GLY A 23 4.42 -4.71 12.15
N LEU A 24 4.64 -3.74 11.28
CA LEU A 24 5.51 -2.61 11.56
C LEU A 24 4.70 -1.39 12.04
N PRO A 25 5.27 -0.56 12.92
CA PRO A 25 4.61 0.66 13.38
C PRO A 25 4.54 1.70 12.26
N ARG A 26 3.55 2.59 12.37
CA ARG A 26 3.26 3.62 11.38
C ARG A 26 4.49 4.44 10.97
N ALA A 27 5.25 4.93 11.95
CA ALA A 27 6.42 5.76 11.65
C ALA A 27 7.44 5.03 10.77
N THR A 28 7.66 3.75 11.05
CA THR A 28 8.57 2.91 10.27
C THR A 28 8.03 2.67 8.86
N VAL A 29 6.72 2.43 8.75
CA VAL A 29 6.05 2.20 7.44
C VAL A 29 6.23 3.43 6.54
N PHE A 30 6.05 4.62 7.07
CA PHE A 30 6.17 5.85 6.27
C PHE A 30 7.61 6.11 5.84
N LYS A 31 8.59 5.79 6.69
CA LYS A 31 10.01 5.88 6.30
C LYS A 31 10.35 4.89 5.18
N ILE A 32 9.80 3.69 5.25
CA ILE A 32 9.99 2.68 4.21
C ILE A 32 9.35 3.14 2.90
N ALA A 33 8.15 3.70 2.95
CA ALA A 33 7.47 4.18 1.75
C ALA A 33 8.29 5.28 1.06
N GLU A 34 8.86 6.21 1.82
CA GLU A 34 9.70 7.26 1.27
C GLU A 34 10.97 6.69 0.62
N ALA A 35 11.64 5.78 1.31
CA ALA A 35 12.84 5.11 0.78
C ALA A 35 12.50 4.27 -0.45
N TYR A 36 11.33 3.63 -0.45
CA TYR A 36 10.84 2.82 -1.55
C TYR A 36 10.67 3.67 -2.81
N LEU A 37 10.04 4.83 -2.64
CA LEU A 37 9.84 5.79 -3.74
C LEU A 37 11.17 6.31 -4.27
N GLU A 38 12.09 6.68 -3.39
CA GLU A 38 13.43 7.16 -3.78
C GLU A 38 14.22 6.12 -4.55
N ALA A 39 14.03 4.84 -4.23
CA ALA A 39 14.69 3.73 -4.92
C ALA A 39 14.08 3.40 -6.28
N GLY A 40 12.99 4.07 -6.67
CA GLY A 40 12.32 3.83 -7.92
C GLY A 40 11.36 2.63 -7.91
N LEU A 41 11.04 2.11 -6.74
CA LEU A 41 10.06 1.04 -6.58
C LEU A 41 8.65 1.65 -6.53
N THR A 42 7.64 0.89 -6.97
CA THR A 42 6.32 1.49 -7.22
C THR A 42 5.15 0.80 -6.53
N THR A 43 5.29 -0.44 -6.10
CA THR A 43 4.17 -1.20 -5.55
C THR A 43 4.48 -1.71 -4.15
N LEU A 44 3.61 -1.37 -3.20
CA LEU A 44 3.79 -1.67 -1.79
C LEU A 44 2.48 -2.19 -1.21
N GLU A 45 2.57 -3.23 -0.38
CA GLU A 45 1.42 -3.87 0.25
C GLU A 45 1.56 -3.82 1.77
N VAL A 46 0.50 -3.40 2.46
CA VAL A 46 0.41 -3.46 3.92
C VAL A 46 -0.57 -4.58 4.28
N THR A 47 -0.13 -5.54 5.08
CA THR A 47 -1.01 -6.66 5.44
C THR A 47 -2.09 -6.21 6.42
N MET A 48 -3.31 -6.73 6.23
CA MET A 48 -4.47 -6.32 7.04
C MET A 48 -4.37 -6.78 8.49
N ASN A 49 -3.49 -7.73 8.81
CA ASN A 49 -3.23 -8.11 10.20
C ASN A 49 -2.21 -7.18 10.89
N THR A 50 -1.73 -6.16 10.21
CA THR A 50 -0.89 -5.12 10.81
C THR A 50 -1.79 -4.15 11.56
N GLU A 51 -1.43 -3.79 12.80
CA GLU A 51 -2.20 -2.85 13.58
C GLU A 51 -2.28 -1.50 12.87
N GLY A 52 -3.47 -0.98 12.70
CA GLY A 52 -3.71 0.29 12.03
C GLY A 52 -3.54 0.23 10.51
N ALA A 53 -3.57 -0.96 9.91
CA ALA A 53 -3.32 -1.15 8.48
C ALA A 53 -4.23 -0.29 7.60
N LEU A 54 -5.52 -0.26 7.89
CA LEU A 54 -6.49 0.48 7.08
C LEU A 54 -6.17 1.97 7.03
N ASP A 55 -5.88 2.57 8.19
CA ASP A 55 -5.53 4.00 8.26
C ASP A 55 -4.20 4.27 7.58
N MET A 56 -3.21 3.38 7.75
CA MET A 56 -1.91 3.51 7.08
C MET A 56 -2.07 3.48 5.56
N ILE A 57 -2.85 2.54 5.05
CA ILE A 57 -3.09 2.41 3.61
C ILE A 57 -3.73 3.67 3.06
N SER A 58 -4.75 4.18 3.74
CA SER A 58 -5.44 5.40 3.34
C SER A 58 -4.49 6.60 3.30
N ASP A 59 -3.71 6.79 4.35
CA ASP A 59 -2.78 7.91 4.44
C ASP A 59 -1.63 7.80 3.44
N LEU A 60 -1.12 6.58 3.21
CA LEU A 60 -0.08 6.35 2.22
C LEU A 60 -0.55 6.68 0.81
N ARG A 61 -1.79 6.32 0.47
CA ARG A 61 -2.37 6.66 -0.83
C ARG A 61 -2.46 8.17 -1.05
N GLN A 62 -2.82 8.89 0.00
CA GLN A 62 -2.93 10.34 -0.08
C GLN A 62 -1.57 11.03 -0.16
N GLN A 63 -0.62 10.56 0.62
CA GLN A 63 0.70 11.19 0.72
C GLN A 63 1.62 10.81 -0.44
N TYR A 64 1.51 9.59 -0.94
CA TYR A 64 2.37 9.07 -2.00
C TYR A 64 1.57 8.57 -3.20
N PRO A 65 0.93 9.47 -3.95
CA PRO A 65 0.09 9.06 -5.09
C PRO A 65 0.87 8.38 -6.22
N ALA A 66 2.21 8.50 -6.23
CA ALA A 66 3.05 7.83 -7.20
C ALA A 66 3.29 6.35 -6.87
N LEU A 67 2.84 5.88 -5.70
CA LEU A 67 2.95 4.48 -5.32
C LEU A 67 1.63 3.75 -5.50
N ASN A 68 1.72 2.49 -5.92
CA ASN A 68 0.61 1.55 -5.77
C ASN A 68 0.60 1.04 -4.34
N ILE A 69 -0.40 1.39 -3.56
CA ILE A 69 -0.56 0.91 -2.19
C ILE A 69 -1.75 -0.01 -2.12
N GLY A 70 -1.55 -1.21 -1.62
CA GLY A 70 -2.60 -2.21 -1.51
C GLY A 70 -2.63 -2.89 -0.17
N ALA A 71 -3.69 -3.68 0.05
CA ALA A 71 -3.87 -4.49 1.25
C ALA A 71 -3.51 -5.94 0.97
N GLY A 72 -2.79 -6.57 1.91
CA GLY A 72 -2.49 -7.98 1.84
C GLY A 72 -3.09 -8.73 3.01
N THR A 73 -3.04 -10.07 2.96
CA THR A 73 -3.54 -10.95 4.02
C THR A 73 -4.99 -10.59 4.41
N VAL A 74 -5.85 -10.48 3.40
CA VAL A 74 -7.26 -10.15 3.62
C VAL A 74 -7.98 -11.43 4.04
N CYS A 75 -8.46 -11.47 5.28
CA CYS A 75 -9.14 -12.63 5.86
C CYS A 75 -10.56 -12.25 6.24
N GLY A 76 -11.53 -12.89 5.61
CA GLY A 76 -12.92 -12.65 5.93
C GLY A 76 -13.55 -11.48 5.18
N ARG A 77 -14.88 -11.46 5.22
CA ARG A 77 -15.68 -10.53 4.42
C ARG A 77 -15.52 -9.08 4.84
N ALA A 78 -15.42 -8.83 6.14
CA ALA A 78 -15.27 -7.47 6.66
C ALA A 78 -13.95 -6.84 6.23
N GLN A 79 -12.85 -7.60 6.30
CA GLN A 79 -11.55 -7.11 5.85
C GLN A 79 -11.53 -6.87 4.34
N LEU A 80 -12.17 -7.73 3.57
CA LEU A 80 -12.28 -7.54 2.13
C LEU A 80 -13.01 -6.24 1.80
N ARG A 81 -14.11 -5.96 2.50
CA ARG A 81 -14.87 -4.73 2.31
C ARG A 81 -14.01 -3.51 2.64
N ASP A 82 -13.31 -3.54 3.77
CA ASP A 82 -12.43 -2.45 4.19
C ASP A 82 -11.29 -2.22 3.21
N ALA A 83 -10.70 -3.30 2.68
CA ALA A 83 -9.61 -3.21 1.72
C ALA A 83 -10.05 -2.61 0.39
N LEU A 84 -11.30 -2.80 -0.02
CA LEU A 84 -11.84 -2.27 -1.27
C LEU A 84 -12.30 -0.80 -1.15
N ASP A 85 -12.55 -0.35 0.07
CA ASP A 85 -12.90 1.04 0.31
C ASP A 85 -11.63 1.90 0.35
#